data_c65d3cd156e1fa968feac681bbddd54a
#
_entry.id   c65d3cd156e1fa968feac681bbddd54a
#
_cell.length_a   1.000
_cell.length_b   1.000
_cell.length_c   1.000
_cell.angle_alpha   90.00
_cell.angle_beta   90.00
_cell.angle_gamma   90.00
#
_symmetry.space_group_name_H-M   'P 1'
#
loop_
_entity.id
_entity.type
_entity.pdbx_description
1 polymer ?
#
loop_
_entity_poly.entity_id
_entity_poly.type
_entity_poly.pdbx_seq_one_letter_code
_entity_poly.pdbx_strand_id
1 'polypeptide(L)'
;MTTPSPTVNRRYFLRAAGITLALPLLESLSSRVLGAGLGVASKPGTAIGATRPQRLVAIGNMLGFYQPEFFPTATGRDFALPSLLQPLAAHRPDFSLFSGLDHGLKGGHFAIHSYLSGVRSMDAKSMPEGNISVDQRAAETIGGATRFSALTIGSEDGLHGGCQMCWTRSGTRVPPIPGPKELFRKLFISDGAHDLARSADRFHLQGSILDAVHGDAKSLNRQLDTRDREKLDEYFTSVRDVERQMELSKRWAHVPKPAPGMPEPTNTGFVSDLPVLYDLIALALQTDSTRIATLEIAGGFDASAL
;
A
#
# COMPACT_ATOMS: atom_id res chain seq x y z
N MET A 1 8.68 41.84 -43.84
CA MET A 1 9.41 40.69 -43.27
C MET A 1 9.23 40.74 -41.76
N THR A 2 8.28 39.98 -41.24
CA THR A 2 7.96 39.89 -39.80
C THR A 2 8.64 38.66 -39.25
N THR A 3 9.60 38.86 -38.36
CA THR A 3 10.27 37.78 -37.62
C THR A 3 9.31 37.13 -36.60
N PRO A 4 9.21 35.82 -36.54
CA PRO A 4 8.35 35.18 -35.54
C PRO A 4 9.00 35.26 -34.15
N SER A 5 8.21 35.68 -33.16
CA SER A 5 8.60 35.71 -31.75
C SER A 5 8.88 34.29 -31.24
N PRO A 6 9.93 34.05 -30.45
CA PRO A 6 10.21 32.74 -29.90
C PRO A 6 9.15 32.37 -28.85
N THR A 7 8.38 31.33 -29.11
CA THR A 7 7.48 30.74 -28.12
C THR A 7 8.34 30.11 -27.02
N VAL A 8 8.43 30.77 -25.89
CA VAL A 8 9.08 30.23 -24.69
C VAL A 8 8.30 29.00 -24.20
N ASN A 9 8.90 27.84 -24.33
CA ASN A 9 8.31 26.60 -23.87
C ASN A 9 8.29 26.58 -22.32
N ARG A 10 7.11 26.48 -21.71
CA ARG A 10 6.89 26.50 -20.24
C ARG A 10 7.81 25.52 -19.47
N ARG A 11 8.23 24.44 -20.08
CA ARG A 11 9.20 23.50 -19.51
C ARG A 11 10.60 24.08 -19.35
N TYR A 12 11.04 24.93 -20.29
CA TYR A 12 12.34 25.61 -20.21
C TYR A 12 12.34 26.71 -19.14
N PHE A 13 11.24 27.41 -18.98
CA PHE A 13 11.08 28.44 -17.95
C PHE A 13 11.14 27.82 -16.53
N LEU A 14 10.46 26.69 -16.32
CA LEU A 14 10.47 26.01 -15.01
C LEU A 14 11.83 25.37 -14.67
N ARG A 15 12.59 24.91 -15.67
CA ARG A 15 13.97 24.42 -15.46
C ARG A 15 14.95 25.53 -15.13
N ALA A 16 14.78 26.71 -15.71
CA ALA A 16 15.66 27.87 -15.46
C ALA A 16 15.43 28.47 -14.06
N ALA A 17 14.24 28.28 -13.48
CA ALA A 17 13.89 28.79 -12.14
C ALA A 17 14.29 27.84 -11.00
N GLY A 18 14.93 26.69 -11.26
CA GLY A 18 15.37 25.73 -10.24
C GLY A 18 14.24 25.04 -9.47
N ILE A 19 12.99 25.21 -9.91
CA ILE A 19 11.82 24.61 -9.28
C ILE A 19 11.41 23.38 -10.12
N THR A 20 11.85 22.21 -9.69
CA THR A 20 11.32 20.95 -10.23
C THR A 20 10.02 20.63 -9.49
N LEU A 21 8.92 21.17 -9.96
CA LEU A 21 7.60 20.68 -9.57
C LEU A 21 7.43 19.27 -10.15
N ALA A 22 7.46 18.25 -9.30
CA ALA A 22 7.00 16.94 -9.68
C ALA A 22 5.50 17.04 -9.94
N LEU A 23 5.13 17.19 -11.21
CA LEU A 23 3.74 17.12 -11.62
C LEU A 23 3.23 15.70 -11.33
N PRO A 24 2.02 15.54 -10.79
CA PRO A 24 1.40 14.24 -10.72
C PRO A 24 1.42 13.60 -12.12
N LEU A 25 1.70 12.31 -12.19
CA LEU A 25 1.69 11.55 -13.44
C LEU A 25 0.29 11.67 -14.06
N LEU A 26 0.16 12.59 -15.01
CA LEU A 26 -1.07 12.72 -15.77
C LEU A 26 -1.14 11.54 -16.73
N GLU A 27 -1.93 10.55 -16.39
CA GLU A 27 -2.08 9.29 -17.12
C GLU A 27 -2.42 9.49 -18.61
N SER A 28 -3.09 10.61 -18.94
CA SER A 28 -3.38 11.03 -20.31
C SER A 28 -2.18 11.51 -21.11
N LEU A 29 -1.03 11.78 -20.46
CA LEU A 29 0.20 12.25 -21.12
C LEU A 29 1.26 11.17 -21.27
N SER A 30 1.18 10.08 -20.52
CA SER A 30 2.15 8.98 -20.56
C SER A 30 2.15 8.21 -21.88
N SER A 31 1.00 8.13 -22.55
CA SER A 31 0.88 7.48 -23.87
C SER A 31 1.54 8.25 -25.02
N ARG A 32 1.85 9.54 -24.84
CA ARG A 32 2.49 10.39 -25.88
C ARG A 32 4.02 10.48 -25.76
N VAL A 33 4.58 10.19 -24.59
CA VAL A 33 6.03 10.37 -24.35
C VAL A 33 6.82 9.11 -24.72
N LEU A 34 6.23 7.92 -24.67
CA LEU A 34 6.87 6.67 -25.05
C LEU A 34 6.89 6.42 -26.58
N GLY A 35 6.08 7.15 -27.35
CA GLY A 35 6.03 7.02 -28.81
C GLY A 35 7.06 7.83 -29.61
N ALA A 36 7.80 8.75 -28.99
CA ALA A 36 8.67 9.70 -29.69
C ALA A 36 10.15 9.37 -29.71
N GLY A 37 10.55 8.18 -29.26
CA GLY A 37 11.96 7.87 -28.99
C GLY A 37 12.62 6.72 -29.74
N LEU A 38 11.94 5.96 -30.59
CA LEU A 38 12.60 4.95 -31.43
C LEU A 38 11.81 4.79 -32.73
N GLY A 39 12.38 5.30 -33.83
CA GLY A 39 11.82 5.18 -35.16
C GLY A 39 11.81 3.74 -35.66
N VAL A 40 10.76 3.01 -35.35
CA VAL A 40 10.37 1.78 -36.02
C VAL A 40 8.94 1.98 -36.51
N ALA A 41 8.81 2.08 -37.82
CA ALA A 41 7.51 2.11 -38.49
C ALA A 41 6.78 0.79 -38.26
N SER A 42 5.91 0.76 -37.29
CA SER A 42 4.95 -0.34 -37.09
C SER A 42 3.62 0.02 -37.75
N LYS A 43 3.10 -0.94 -38.54
CA LYS A 43 1.79 -0.90 -39.16
C LYS A 43 0.69 -0.50 -38.17
N PRO A 44 -0.41 0.14 -38.63
CA PRO A 44 -1.55 0.47 -37.77
C PRO A 44 -2.32 -0.81 -37.43
N GLY A 45 -1.90 -1.46 -36.35
CA GLY A 45 -2.56 -2.56 -35.71
C GLY A 45 -2.77 -2.20 -34.27
N THR A 46 -4.02 -2.00 -33.89
CA THR A 46 -4.60 -1.96 -32.52
C THR A 46 -3.64 -1.45 -31.44
N ALA A 47 -3.73 -0.16 -31.12
CA ALA A 47 -3.09 0.38 -29.92
C ALA A 47 -3.60 -0.44 -28.72
N ILE A 48 -2.71 -1.27 -28.15
CA ILE A 48 -2.94 -1.86 -26.83
C ILE A 48 -2.96 -0.67 -25.89
N GLY A 49 -4.18 -0.27 -25.47
CA GLY A 49 -4.37 0.85 -24.56
C GLY A 49 -3.50 0.61 -23.34
N ALA A 50 -2.70 1.61 -22.97
CA ALA A 50 -1.94 1.58 -21.73
C ALA A 50 -2.94 1.28 -20.60
N THR A 51 -2.89 0.08 -20.05
CA THR A 51 -3.78 -0.34 -18.98
C THR A 51 -3.54 0.59 -17.80
N ARG A 52 -4.60 1.26 -17.34
CA ARG A 52 -4.51 2.10 -16.15
C ARG A 52 -3.96 1.28 -14.98
N PRO A 53 -3.02 1.82 -14.20
CA PRO A 53 -2.50 1.09 -13.05
C PRO A 53 -3.64 0.74 -12.09
N GLN A 54 -3.71 -0.52 -11.73
CA GLN A 54 -4.68 -0.97 -10.73
C GLN A 54 -4.22 -0.51 -9.35
N ARG A 55 -5.17 -0.05 -8.53
CA ARG A 55 -4.94 0.38 -7.16
C ARG A 55 -5.91 -0.35 -6.24
N LEU A 56 -5.44 -0.72 -5.06
CA LEU A 56 -6.23 -1.36 -4.01
C LEU A 56 -6.12 -0.55 -2.74
N VAL A 57 -7.27 -0.17 -2.18
CA VAL A 57 -7.36 0.39 -0.84
C VAL A 57 -8.30 -0.49 -0.02
N ALA A 58 -7.82 -0.96 1.12
CA ALA A 58 -8.63 -1.70 2.08
C ALA A 58 -8.73 -0.88 3.36
N ILE A 59 -9.96 -0.65 3.83
CA ILE A 59 -10.23 0.06 5.07
C ILE A 59 -11.06 -0.86 5.96
N GLY A 60 -10.50 -1.25 7.09
CA GLY A 60 -11.16 -2.10 8.06
C GLY A 60 -11.52 -1.32 9.33
N ASN A 61 -12.77 -1.43 9.72
CA ASN A 61 -13.25 -0.88 10.98
C ASN A 61 -13.52 -2.03 11.96
N MET A 62 -12.75 -2.10 13.03
CA MET A 62 -12.78 -3.21 14.00
C MET A 62 -14.16 -3.39 14.63
N LEU A 63 -14.87 -2.31 14.93
CA LEU A 63 -16.20 -2.35 15.53
C LEU A 63 -17.35 -2.42 14.50
N GLY A 64 -17.02 -2.35 13.20
CA GLY A 64 -18.02 -2.29 12.13
C GLY A 64 -18.76 -0.96 12.07
N PHE A 65 -19.97 -0.99 11.54
CA PHE A 65 -20.83 0.17 11.36
C PHE A 65 -22.15 -0.02 12.09
N TYR A 66 -22.78 1.05 12.53
CA TYR A 66 -24.10 0.99 13.12
C TYR A 66 -25.12 0.59 12.04
N GLN A 67 -25.53 -0.68 12.10
CA GLN A 67 -26.30 -1.33 11.03
C GLN A 67 -27.59 -0.60 10.62
N PRO A 68 -28.42 -0.10 11.56
CA PRO A 68 -29.68 0.55 11.17
C PRO A 68 -29.53 1.80 10.31
N GLU A 69 -28.39 2.51 10.44
CA GLU A 69 -28.10 3.73 9.69
C GLU A 69 -27.07 3.55 8.58
N PHE A 70 -26.49 2.37 8.46
CA PHE A 70 -25.51 2.07 7.43
C PHE A 70 -26.09 1.20 6.31
N PHE A 71 -26.88 0.17 6.64
CA PHE A 71 -27.43 -0.73 5.63
C PHE A 71 -28.85 -0.34 5.25
N PRO A 72 -29.16 -0.25 3.94
CA PRO A 72 -30.52 -0.04 3.49
C PRO A 72 -31.39 -1.27 3.75
N THR A 73 -32.68 -1.05 3.91
CA THR A 73 -33.67 -2.14 4.04
C THR A 73 -34.00 -2.81 2.72
N ALA A 74 -33.85 -2.09 1.60
CA ALA A 74 -34.09 -2.59 0.28
C ALA A 74 -32.78 -3.09 -0.39
N THR A 75 -32.89 -4.10 -1.22
CA THR A 75 -31.80 -4.66 -2.05
C THR A 75 -31.90 -4.17 -3.48
N GLY A 76 -30.86 -4.40 -4.27
CA GLY A 76 -30.79 -4.03 -5.68
C GLY A 76 -30.14 -2.68 -5.93
N ARG A 77 -30.48 -2.01 -7.03
CA ARG A 77 -29.82 -0.77 -7.45
C ARG A 77 -30.43 0.50 -6.86
N ASP A 78 -31.73 0.49 -6.67
CA ASP A 78 -32.52 1.72 -6.41
C ASP A 78 -32.88 1.90 -4.92
N PHE A 79 -32.03 1.42 -4.01
CA PHE A 79 -32.24 1.63 -2.60
C PHE A 79 -31.96 3.09 -2.19
N ALA A 80 -32.75 3.61 -1.24
CA ALA A 80 -32.44 4.88 -0.62
C ALA A 80 -31.18 4.77 0.23
N LEU A 81 -30.29 5.76 0.12
CA LEU A 81 -29.06 5.80 0.94
C LEU A 81 -29.43 6.08 2.41
N PRO A 82 -29.01 5.22 3.35
CA PRO A 82 -29.13 5.51 4.78
C PRO A 82 -28.30 6.73 5.18
N SER A 83 -28.54 7.26 6.38
CA SER A 83 -27.94 8.50 6.87
C SER A 83 -26.41 8.50 6.80
N LEU A 84 -25.75 7.42 7.21
CA LEU A 84 -24.29 7.30 7.19
C LEU A 84 -23.69 7.20 5.76
N LEU A 85 -24.49 6.86 4.76
CA LEU A 85 -24.05 6.80 3.37
C LEU A 85 -24.40 8.05 2.54
N GLN A 86 -25.15 9.01 3.08
CA GLN A 86 -25.51 10.24 2.40
C GLN A 86 -24.29 11.01 1.84
N PRO A 87 -23.15 11.12 2.55
CA PRO A 87 -21.97 11.76 2.00
C PRO A 87 -21.44 11.13 0.69
N LEU A 88 -21.78 9.88 0.43
CA LEU A 88 -21.40 9.15 -0.78
C LEU A 88 -22.43 9.25 -1.92
N ALA A 89 -23.49 10.08 -1.78
CA ALA A 89 -24.55 10.15 -2.77
C ALA A 89 -24.07 10.46 -4.19
N ALA A 90 -23.08 11.35 -4.33
CA ALA A 90 -22.47 11.69 -5.62
C ALA A 90 -21.74 10.49 -6.28
N HIS A 91 -21.32 9.50 -5.49
CA HIS A 91 -20.62 8.29 -5.94
C HIS A 91 -21.52 7.07 -6.00
N ARG A 92 -22.84 7.26 -5.92
CA ARG A 92 -23.81 6.15 -5.92
C ARG A 92 -23.59 5.13 -7.05
N PRO A 93 -23.26 5.50 -8.27
CA PRO A 93 -23.00 4.55 -9.35
C PRO A 93 -21.65 3.81 -9.24
N ASP A 94 -20.75 4.28 -8.39
CA ASP A 94 -19.35 3.83 -8.34
C ASP A 94 -19.08 2.82 -7.22
N PHE A 95 -20.05 2.51 -6.36
CA PHE A 95 -19.89 1.56 -5.27
C PHE A 95 -21.00 0.50 -5.21
N SER A 96 -20.65 -0.63 -4.58
CA SER A 96 -21.57 -1.69 -4.23
C SER A 96 -21.55 -1.90 -2.72
N LEU A 97 -22.72 -2.11 -2.13
CA LEU A 97 -22.90 -2.39 -0.72
C LEU A 97 -23.25 -3.86 -0.52
N PHE A 98 -22.49 -4.54 0.33
CA PHE A 98 -22.72 -5.94 0.67
C PHE A 98 -23.05 -6.05 2.16
N SER A 99 -24.07 -6.81 2.48
CA SER A 99 -24.46 -7.16 3.84
C SER A 99 -24.56 -8.68 4.00
N GLY A 100 -24.59 -9.15 5.24
CA GLY A 100 -24.75 -10.57 5.53
C GLY A 100 -23.51 -11.43 5.23
N LEU A 101 -22.34 -10.82 4.97
CA LEU A 101 -21.09 -11.55 4.87
C LEU A 101 -20.53 -11.80 6.27
N ASP A 102 -20.21 -13.06 6.55
CA ASP A 102 -19.73 -13.50 7.86
C ASP A 102 -18.66 -14.57 7.72
N HIS A 103 -17.65 -14.53 8.56
CA HIS A 103 -16.63 -15.57 8.71
C HIS A 103 -17.00 -16.65 9.75
N GLY A 104 -18.19 -16.59 10.33
CA GLY A 104 -18.61 -17.46 11.42
C GLY A 104 -17.85 -17.21 12.75
N LEU A 105 -17.25 -16.04 12.90
CA LEU A 105 -16.51 -15.65 14.11
C LEU A 105 -17.44 -14.93 15.08
N LYS A 106 -17.29 -15.26 16.37
CA LYS A 106 -17.95 -14.56 17.46
C LYS A 106 -16.96 -13.63 18.15
N GLY A 107 -17.38 -12.39 18.43
CA GLY A 107 -16.57 -11.38 19.11
C GLY A 107 -15.85 -10.43 18.17
N GLY A 108 -16.20 -9.14 18.24
CA GLY A 108 -15.75 -8.10 17.30
C GLY A 108 -14.25 -7.84 17.30
N HIS A 109 -13.56 -8.04 18.42
CA HIS A 109 -12.14 -7.71 18.54
C HIS A 109 -11.21 -8.63 17.74
N PHE A 110 -11.62 -9.87 17.46
CA PHE A 110 -10.79 -10.83 16.74
C PHE A 110 -11.23 -11.05 15.28
N ALA A 111 -12.39 -10.55 14.89
CA ALA A 111 -12.90 -10.73 13.54
C ALA A 111 -12.03 -10.02 12.47
N ILE A 112 -11.40 -8.93 12.86
CA ILE A 112 -10.54 -8.13 11.97
C ILE A 112 -9.37 -8.94 11.39
N HIS A 113 -8.85 -9.93 12.11
CA HIS A 113 -7.78 -10.81 11.63
C HIS A 113 -8.13 -11.55 10.35
N SER A 114 -9.40 -11.92 10.22
CA SER A 114 -9.88 -12.70 9.08
C SER A 114 -10.33 -11.83 7.91
N TYR A 115 -10.39 -10.51 8.10
CA TYR A 115 -11.02 -9.61 7.13
C TYR A 115 -10.37 -9.66 5.75
N LEU A 116 -9.04 -9.62 5.66
CA LEU A 116 -8.32 -9.63 4.40
C LEU A 116 -7.70 -10.99 4.05
N SER A 117 -7.68 -11.95 4.97
CA SER A 117 -7.13 -13.28 4.72
C SER A 117 -8.20 -14.36 4.53
N GLY A 118 -9.38 -14.16 5.09
CA GLY A 118 -10.42 -15.20 5.17
C GLY A 118 -10.08 -16.34 6.15
N VAL A 119 -8.90 -16.30 6.80
CA VAL A 119 -8.41 -17.34 7.71
C VAL A 119 -8.62 -16.90 9.15
N ARG A 120 -9.26 -17.74 9.96
CA ARG A 120 -9.44 -17.45 11.38
C ARG A 120 -8.10 -17.52 12.11
N SER A 121 -7.87 -16.66 13.08
CA SER A 121 -6.61 -16.60 13.83
C SER A 121 -6.22 -17.94 14.48
N MET A 122 -7.22 -18.75 14.89
CA MET A 122 -6.98 -20.08 15.44
C MET A 122 -6.50 -21.10 14.41
N ASP A 123 -6.86 -20.91 13.13
CA ASP A 123 -6.50 -21.83 12.04
C ASP A 123 -5.21 -21.38 11.32
N ALA A 124 -4.75 -20.15 11.57
CA ALA A 124 -3.62 -19.54 10.86
C ALA A 124 -2.33 -20.35 10.93
N LYS A 125 -2.07 -21.02 12.06
CA LYS A 125 -0.88 -21.88 12.25
C LYS A 125 -0.91 -23.14 11.39
N SER A 126 -2.10 -23.66 11.08
CA SER A 126 -2.28 -24.86 10.26
C SER A 126 -2.39 -24.56 8.77
N MET A 127 -2.50 -23.28 8.41
CA MET A 127 -2.67 -22.80 7.03
C MET A 127 -1.65 -21.67 6.72
N PRO A 128 -0.34 -21.94 6.79
CA PRO A 128 0.66 -20.88 6.68
C PRO A 128 0.59 -20.10 5.35
N GLU A 129 0.48 -20.79 4.22
CA GLU A 129 0.38 -20.14 2.91
C GLU A 129 -0.99 -19.48 2.66
N GLY A 130 -2.05 -20.00 3.23
CA GLY A 130 -3.40 -19.45 3.14
C GLY A 130 -3.58 -18.18 3.96
N ASN A 131 -2.68 -17.90 4.88
CA ASN A 131 -2.80 -16.77 5.81
C ASN A 131 -2.40 -15.41 5.22
N ILE A 132 -1.84 -15.38 4.04
CA ILE A 132 -1.51 -14.10 3.37
C ILE A 132 -2.77 -13.28 3.14
N SER A 133 -2.74 -12.01 3.54
CA SER A 133 -3.85 -11.09 3.26
C SER A 133 -3.87 -10.61 1.82
N VAL A 134 -5.04 -10.24 1.32
CA VAL A 134 -5.24 -9.85 -0.09
C VAL A 134 -4.41 -8.65 -0.50
N ASP A 135 -4.17 -7.70 0.39
CA ASP A 135 -3.30 -6.54 0.15
C ASP A 135 -1.84 -6.95 -0.03
N GLN A 136 -1.34 -7.88 0.80
CA GLN A 136 0.01 -8.42 0.66
C GLN A 136 0.12 -9.32 -0.58
N ARG A 137 -0.92 -10.06 -0.90
CA ARG A 137 -0.98 -10.84 -2.15
C ARG A 137 -0.97 -9.94 -3.38
N ALA A 138 -1.70 -8.84 -3.36
CA ALA A 138 -1.66 -7.83 -4.42
C ALA A 138 -0.26 -7.17 -4.52
N ALA A 139 0.40 -6.92 -3.38
CA ALA A 139 1.75 -6.34 -3.33
C ALA A 139 2.79 -7.22 -4.03
N GLU A 140 2.68 -8.55 -3.96
CA GLU A 140 3.55 -9.46 -4.70
C GLU A 140 3.43 -9.28 -6.23
N THR A 141 2.26 -8.88 -6.71
CA THR A 141 1.96 -8.79 -8.15
C THR A 141 2.20 -7.39 -8.71
N ILE A 142 1.68 -6.35 -8.05
CA ILE A 142 1.71 -4.97 -8.58
C ILE A 142 2.57 -4.01 -7.74
N GLY A 143 2.99 -4.40 -6.54
CA GLY A 143 3.75 -3.54 -5.62
C GLY A 143 5.18 -3.26 -6.06
N GLY A 144 5.77 -4.10 -6.90
CA GLY A 144 7.15 -3.92 -7.39
C GLY A 144 7.35 -2.74 -8.35
N ALA A 145 6.27 -2.13 -8.84
CA ALA A 145 6.32 -0.98 -9.75
C ALA A 145 6.47 0.37 -9.03
N THR A 146 6.23 0.43 -7.73
CA THR A 146 6.18 1.65 -6.93
C THR A 146 7.24 1.66 -5.82
N ARG A 147 7.47 2.82 -5.19
CA ARG A 147 8.45 2.97 -4.11
C ARG A 147 8.12 2.08 -2.91
N PHE A 148 6.85 2.01 -2.55
CA PHE A 148 6.34 1.17 -1.47
C PHE A 148 5.44 0.10 -2.07
N SER A 149 5.79 -1.17 -1.85
CA SER A 149 5.00 -2.30 -2.37
C SER A 149 3.56 -2.28 -1.83
N ALA A 150 3.40 -1.93 -0.56
CA ALA A 150 2.15 -1.63 0.11
C ALA A 150 2.40 -0.68 1.28
N LEU A 151 1.37 0.06 1.69
CA LEU A 151 1.35 0.85 2.92
C LEU A 151 0.31 0.24 3.85
N THR A 152 0.77 -0.22 5.00
CA THR A 152 -0.08 -0.68 6.10
C THR A 152 -0.13 0.42 7.15
N ILE A 153 -1.32 0.94 7.46
CA ILE A 153 -1.53 2.10 8.31
C ILE A 153 -2.49 1.69 9.43
N GLY A 154 -2.17 2.06 10.65
CA GLY A 154 -2.98 1.75 11.81
C GLY A 154 -2.32 2.19 13.10
N SER A 155 -2.96 2.02 14.24
CA SER A 155 -2.37 2.30 15.54
C SER A 155 -1.43 1.18 15.97
N GLU A 156 -0.32 1.54 16.61
CA GLU A 156 0.52 0.56 17.33
C GLU A 156 -0.12 0.15 18.67
N ASP A 157 -0.91 1.05 19.25
CA ASP A 157 -1.51 0.90 20.58
C ASP A 157 -2.96 0.38 20.54
N GLY A 158 -3.41 -0.18 19.43
CA GLY A 158 -4.77 -0.76 19.33
C GLY A 158 -5.01 -1.84 20.38
N LEU A 159 -6.27 -2.10 20.70
CA LEU A 159 -6.74 -3.03 21.76
C LEU A 159 -6.02 -4.40 21.77
N HIS A 160 -5.36 -4.76 20.67
CA HIS A 160 -4.62 -6.02 20.51
C HIS A 160 -3.22 -5.82 19.90
N GLY A 161 -2.63 -4.63 20.05
CA GLY A 161 -1.26 -4.35 19.66
C GLY A 161 -1.05 -4.10 18.17
N GLY A 162 -1.76 -3.12 17.60
CA GLY A 162 -1.51 -2.63 16.24
C GLY A 162 -2.40 -3.25 15.16
N CYS A 163 -2.13 -2.91 13.90
CA CYS A 163 -2.88 -3.42 12.76
C CYS A 163 -2.82 -4.95 12.68
N GLN A 164 -3.97 -5.57 12.59
CA GLN A 164 -4.11 -7.02 12.61
C GLN A 164 -4.75 -7.59 11.34
N MET A 165 -5.00 -6.74 10.35
CA MET A 165 -5.58 -7.16 9.08
C MET A 165 -4.54 -7.72 8.09
N CYS A 166 -3.29 -7.27 8.20
CA CYS A 166 -2.26 -7.49 7.18
C CYS A 166 -1.29 -8.60 7.60
N TRP A 167 -1.20 -9.62 6.78
CA TRP A 167 -0.41 -10.82 7.03
C TRP A 167 0.47 -11.18 5.84
N THR A 168 1.73 -11.45 6.09
CA THR A 168 2.64 -11.97 5.07
C THR A 168 2.29 -13.42 4.73
N ARG A 169 2.89 -13.95 3.66
CA ARG A 169 2.76 -15.35 3.27
C ARG A 169 3.24 -16.32 4.37
N SER A 170 4.20 -15.91 5.16
CA SER A 170 4.69 -16.70 6.31
C SER A 170 3.80 -16.61 7.55
N GLY A 171 2.63 -15.99 7.45
CA GLY A 171 1.73 -15.80 8.59
C GLY A 171 2.23 -14.81 9.63
N THR A 172 3.18 -13.94 9.25
CA THR A 172 3.68 -12.88 10.11
C THR A 172 2.87 -11.62 9.89
N ARG A 173 2.48 -10.97 10.98
CA ARG A 173 1.76 -9.71 10.94
C ARG A 173 2.66 -8.59 10.38
N VAL A 174 2.12 -7.78 9.47
CA VAL A 174 2.82 -6.61 8.93
C VAL A 174 2.70 -5.44 9.93
N PRO A 175 3.83 -4.88 10.40
CA PRO A 175 3.78 -3.73 11.31
C PRO A 175 3.13 -2.51 10.64
N PRO A 176 2.24 -1.80 11.34
CA PRO A 176 1.60 -0.61 10.81
C PRO A 176 2.52 0.62 10.85
N ILE A 177 2.19 1.61 10.04
CA ILE A 177 2.66 2.99 10.16
C ILE A 177 1.71 3.67 11.15
N PRO A 178 2.20 4.19 12.30
CA PRO A 178 1.34 4.46 13.46
C PRO A 178 0.62 5.81 13.43
N GLY A 179 0.68 6.57 12.37
CA GLY A 179 -0.02 7.85 12.31
C GLY A 179 0.34 8.72 11.12
N PRO A 180 -0.31 9.89 11.00
CA PRO A 180 -0.15 10.76 9.85
C PRO A 180 1.26 11.37 9.76
N LYS A 181 1.92 11.66 10.87
CA LYS A 181 3.28 12.21 10.90
C LYS A 181 4.28 11.22 10.30
N GLU A 182 4.23 9.97 10.74
CA GLU A 182 5.12 8.90 10.28
C GLU A 182 4.84 8.55 8.83
N LEU A 183 3.56 8.51 8.43
CA LEU A 183 3.16 8.30 7.05
C LEU A 183 3.65 9.44 6.14
N PHE A 184 3.47 10.70 6.55
CA PHE A 184 3.94 11.86 5.82
C PHE A 184 5.47 11.81 5.62
N ARG A 185 6.23 11.56 6.67
CA ARG A 185 7.69 11.44 6.61
C ARG A 185 8.13 10.33 5.67
N LYS A 186 7.48 9.18 5.76
CA LYS A 186 7.74 8.05 4.86
C LYS A 186 7.52 8.41 3.39
N LEU A 187 6.46 9.15 3.09
CA LEU A 187 6.09 9.50 1.72
C LEU A 187 6.95 10.63 1.13
N PHE A 188 7.25 11.68 1.91
CA PHE A 188 7.70 12.96 1.38
C PHE A 188 9.08 13.40 1.88
N ILE A 189 9.50 12.99 3.08
CA ILE A 189 10.80 13.41 3.60
C ILE A 189 11.87 12.44 3.09
N SER A 190 12.82 12.98 2.33
CA SER A 190 13.97 12.21 1.85
C SER A 190 14.98 12.02 2.97
N ASP A 191 15.58 10.84 3.01
CA ASP A 191 16.66 10.56 3.93
C ASP A 191 17.85 11.46 3.64
N GLY A 192 18.53 11.94 4.66
CA GLY A 192 19.78 12.72 4.52
C GLY A 192 20.90 11.85 3.95
N ALA A 193 21.96 12.49 3.44
CA ALA A 193 23.12 11.78 2.87
C ALA A 193 23.72 10.77 3.87
N HIS A 194 23.75 11.10 5.14
CA HIS A 194 24.22 10.22 6.20
C HIS A 194 23.31 9.00 6.41
N ASP A 195 22.00 9.16 6.30
CA ASP A 195 21.04 8.07 6.45
C ASP A 195 21.04 7.17 5.22
N LEU A 196 21.26 7.73 4.03
CA LEU A 196 21.46 6.97 2.80
C LEU A 196 22.72 6.10 2.86
N ALA A 197 23.84 6.65 3.36
CA ALA A 197 25.08 5.89 3.58
C ALA A 197 24.86 4.73 4.57
N ARG A 198 24.21 5.03 5.69
CA ARG A 198 23.88 4.02 6.72
C ARG A 198 22.93 2.96 6.20
N SER A 199 22.02 3.32 5.32
CA SER A 199 21.11 2.38 4.65
C SER A 199 21.86 1.49 3.68
N ALA A 200 22.83 2.02 2.92
CA ALA A 200 23.68 1.25 2.02
C ALA A 200 24.52 0.21 2.79
N ASP A 201 25.14 0.60 3.91
CA ASP A 201 25.90 -0.32 4.78
C ASP A 201 25.00 -1.41 5.34
N ARG A 202 23.78 -1.05 5.76
CA ARG A 202 22.78 -2.00 6.24
C ARG A 202 22.37 -2.99 5.15
N PHE A 203 22.14 -2.52 3.93
CA PHE A 203 21.80 -3.39 2.79
C PHE A 203 22.94 -4.36 2.47
N HIS A 204 24.20 -3.90 2.53
CA HIS A 204 25.35 -4.77 2.32
C HIS A 204 25.46 -5.85 3.41
N LEU A 205 25.30 -5.47 4.67
CA LEU A 205 25.32 -6.42 5.80
C LEU A 205 24.19 -7.43 5.72
N GLN A 206 22.96 -6.98 5.44
CA GLN A 206 21.80 -7.85 5.28
C GLN A 206 21.96 -8.81 4.10
N GLY A 207 22.47 -8.34 2.97
CA GLY A 207 22.79 -9.19 1.83
C GLY A 207 23.78 -10.29 2.18
N SER A 208 24.87 -9.95 2.88
CA SER A 208 25.87 -10.92 3.34
C SER A 208 25.29 -11.97 4.30
N ILE A 209 24.39 -11.55 5.22
CA ILE A 209 23.70 -12.48 6.12
C ILE A 209 22.79 -13.44 5.33
N LEU A 210 22.04 -12.93 4.38
CA LEU A 210 21.14 -13.72 3.54
C LEU A 210 21.90 -14.74 2.69
N ASP A 211 23.03 -14.36 2.10
CA ASP A 211 23.91 -15.25 1.34
C ASP A 211 24.47 -16.39 2.22
N ALA A 212 24.92 -16.07 3.44
CA ALA A 212 25.40 -17.07 4.38
C ALA A 212 24.29 -18.05 4.77
N VAL A 213 23.12 -17.54 5.09
CA VAL A 213 21.93 -18.36 5.42
C VAL A 213 21.52 -19.25 4.25
N HIS A 214 21.59 -18.76 3.01
CA HIS A 214 21.30 -19.56 1.81
C HIS A 214 22.28 -20.73 1.65
N GLY A 215 23.56 -20.50 1.92
CA GLY A 215 24.61 -21.52 1.88
C GLY A 215 24.37 -22.66 2.88
N ASP A 216 24.13 -22.29 4.13
CA ASP A 216 23.90 -23.23 5.23
C ASP A 216 22.62 -24.05 5.03
N ALA A 217 21.56 -23.40 4.61
CA ALA A 217 20.27 -24.03 4.42
C ALA A 217 20.26 -25.00 3.22
N LYS A 218 21.05 -24.73 2.15
CA LYS A 218 21.20 -25.65 1.02
C LYS A 218 21.91 -26.95 1.44
N SER A 219 22.82 -26.88 2.40
CA SER A 219 23.47 -28.06 2.96
C SER A 219 22.54 -28.84 3.88
N LEU A 220 21.73 -28.14 4.70
CA LEU A 220 20.77 -28.70 5.61
C LEU A 220 19.63 -29.44 4.87
N ASN A 221 19.13 -28.89 3.77
CA ASN A 221 18.03 -29.47 2.99
C ASN A 221 18.31 -30.94 2.52
N ARG A 222 19.57 -31.29 2.35
CA ARG A 222 19.96 -32.66 1.96
C ARG A 222 19.80 -33.69 3.08
N GLN A 223 19.72 -33.22 4.32
CA GLN A 223 19.69 -34.07 5.53
C GLN A 223 18.29 -34.14 6.16
N LEU A 224 17.35 -33.35 5.69
CA LEU A 224 16.01 -33.23 6.27
C LEU A 224 15.03 -34.24 5.68
N ASP A 225 14.05 -34.64 6.47
CA ASP A 225 12.87 -35.35 6.02
C ASP A 225 11.91 -34.42 5.24
N THR A 226 10.82 -34.96 4.71
CA THR A 226 9.86 -34.26 3.88
C THR A 226 9.19 -33.11 4.64
N ARG A 227 8.82 -33.31 5.90
CA ARG A 227 8.11 -32.32 6.71
C ARG A 227 9.01 -31.13 7.09
N ASP A 228 10.27 -31.43 7.39
CA ASP A 228 11.22 -30.37 7.73
C ASP A 228 11.72 -29.63 6.49
N ARG A 229 11.72 -30.24 5.30
CA ARG A 229 11.94 -29.56 4.02
C ARG A 229 10.82 -28.55 3.72
N GLU A 230 9.56 -28.90 3.97
CA GLU A 230 8.44 -27.96 3.80
C GLU A 230 8.62 -26.71 4.68
N LYS A 231 9.00 -26.86 5.94
CA LYS A 231 9.31 -25.74 6.84
C LYS A 231 10.51 -24.92 6.36
N LEU A 232 11.52 -25.56 5.82
CA LEU A 232 12.67 -24.87 5.27
C LEU A 232 12.30 -24.08 4.00
N ASP A 233 11.41 -24.58 3.15
CA ASP A 233 10.89 -23.90 1.97
C ASP A 233 10.03 -22.68 2.36
N GLU A 234 9.23 -22.75 3.43
CA GLU A 234 8.53 -21.61 4.02
C GLU A 234 9.52 -20.52 4.49
N TYR A 235 10.57 -20.93 5.17
CA TYR A 235 11.64 -20.03 5.60
C TYR A 235 12.32 -19.36 4.40
N PHE A 236 12.66 -20.09 3.34
CA PHE A 236 13.23 -19.50 2.12
C PHE A 236 12.28 -18.55 1.42
N THR A 237 11.01 -18.81 1.46
CA THR A 237 10.00 -17.88 0.92
C THR A 237 10.04 -16.57 1.66
N SER A 238 10.11 -16.59 3.00
CA SER A 238 10.25 -15.38 3.82
C SER A 238 11.56 -14.63 3.54
N VAL A 239 12.66 -15.34 3.35
CA VAL A 239 13.95 -14.73 2.97
C VAL A 239 13.84 -14.00 1.61
N ARG A 240 13.23 -14.64 0.61
CA ARG A 240 13.01 -14.02 -0.72
C ARG A 240 12.14 -12.76 -0.65
N ASP A 241 11.18 -12.72 0.25
CA ASP A 241 10.34 -11.54 0.43
C ASP A 241 11.15 -10.36 1.00
N VAL A 242 12.05 -10.63 1.95
CA VAL A 242 13.00 -9.63 2.47
C VAL A 242 13.94 -9.16 1.36
N GLU A 243 14.50 -10.06 0.56
CA GLU A 243 15.37 -9.72 -0.59
C GLU A 243 14.65 -8.80 -1.58
N ARG A 244 13.40 -9.10 -1.94
CA ARG A 244 12.60 -8.25 -2.84
C ARG A 244 12.38 -6.85 -2.25
N GLN A 245 12.09 -6.75 -0.96
CA GLN A 245 11.93 -5.44 -0.30
C GLN A 245 13.23 -4.66 -0.27
N MET A 246 14.37 -5.32 -0.05
CA MET A 246 15.68 -4.69 -0.10
C MET A 246 16.01 -4.18 -1.51
N GLU A 247 15.79 -4.99 -2.55
CA GLU A 247 16.01 -4.58 -3.93
C GLU A 247 15.11 -3.40 -4.34
N LEU A 248 13.84 -3.41 -3.91
CA LEU A 248 12.94 -2.30 -4.11
C LEU A 248 13.47 -1.03 -3.42
N SER A 249 13.89 -1.14 -2.17
CA SER A 249 14.45 -0.02 -1.41
C SER A 249 15.72 0.55 -2.05
N LYS A 250 16.64 -0.30 -2.53
CA LYS A 250 17.84 0.12 -3.26
C LYS A 250 17.49 0.87 -4.54
N ARG A 251 16.53 0.37 -5.32
CA ARG A 251 16.09 1.00 -6.58
C ARG A 251 15.59 2.42 -6.36
N TRP A 252 14.87 2.64 -5.27
CA TRP A 252 14.25 3.92 -4.96
C TRP A 252 15.09 4.83 -4.07
N ALA A 253 16.23 4.36 -3.54
CA ALA A 253 17.08 5.13 -2.62
C ALA A 253 17.52 6.48 -3.20
N HIS A 254 17.86 6.51 -4.48
CA HIS A 254 18.35 7.71 -5.17
C HIS A 254 17.26 8.45 -5.97
N VAL A 255 16.03 7.97 -5.97
CA VAL A 255 14.93 8.64 -6.63
C VAL A 255 14.32 9.64 -5.65
N PRO A 256 14.21 10.93 -5.98
CA PRO A 256 13.59 11.91 -5.11
C PRO A 256 12.16 11.51 -4.74
N LYS A 257 11.78 11.77 -3.49
CA LYS A 257 10.38 11.66 -3.08
C LYS A 257 9.57 12.81 -3.66
N PRO A 258 8.25 12.65 -3.89
CA PRO A 258 7.41 13.73 -4.36
C PRO A 258 7.39 14.88 -3.35
N ALA A 259 7.19 16.11 -3.83
CA ALA A 259 7.02 17.25 -2.93
C ALA A 259 5.69 17.13 -2.18
N PRO A 260 5.67 17.40 -0.86
CA PRO A 260 4.43 17.39 -0.10
C PRO A 260 3.53 18.54 -0.56
N GLY A 261 2.26 18.23 -0.81
CA GLY A 261 1.26 19.27 -1.11
C GLY A 261 0.65 19.93 0.13
N MET A 262 1.13 19.56 1.33
CA MET A 262 0.62 19.99 2.61
C MET A 262 1.77 20.08 3.64
N PRO A 263 1.61 20.83 4.75
CA PRO A 263 2.59 20.84 5.83
C PRO A 263 2.65 19.46 6.54
N GLU A 264 3.78 19.21 7.22
CA GLU A 264 3.92 18.01 8.06
C GLU A 264 2.87 18.02 9.16
N PRO A 265 2.02 16.98 9.25
CA PRO A 265 1.00 16.90 10.29
C PRO A 265 1.62 16.49 11.63
N THR A 266 0.87 16.73 12.70
CA THR A 266 1.13 16.17 14.02
C THR A 266 0.13 15.06 14.32
N ASN A 267 0.52 14.10 15.14
CA ASN A 267 -0.41 13.09 15.63
C ASN A 267 -1.24 13.71 16.76
N THR A 268 -2.54 13.76 16.60
CA THR A 268 -3.49 14.42 17.55
C THR A 268 -4.42 13.43 18.23
N GLY A 269 -4.51 12.23 17.70
CA GLY A 269 -5.37 11.16 18.18
C GLY A 269 -6.04 10.46 17.02
N PHE A 270 -6.25 9.17 17.13
CA PHE A 270 -6.59 8.32 16.00
C PHE A 270 -7.81 8.81 15.20
N VAL A 271 -8.92 9.14 15.89
CA VAL A 271 -10.14 9.60 15.21
C VAL A 271 -9.95 10.97 14.56
N SER A 272 -9.28 11.89 15.25
CA SER A 272 -8.98 13.24 14.75
C SER A 272 -8.02 13.21 13.56
N ASP A 273 -7.17 12.20 13.48
CA ASP A 273 -6.16 12.02 12.43
C ASP A 273 -6.72 11.36 11.16
N LEU A 274 -7.90 10.72 11.21
CA LEU A 274 -8.49 10.02 10.08
C LEU A 274 -8.59 10.85 8.79
N PRO A 275 -9.08 12.10 8.82
CA PRO A 275 -9.15 12.91 7.60
C PRO A 275 -7.78 13.11 6.94
N VAL A 276 -6.76 13.39 7.74
CA VAL A 276 -5.38 13.57 7.26
C VAL A 276 -4.80 12.26 6.74
N LEU A 277 -5.11 11.13 7.36
CA LEU A 277 -4.69 9.80 6.88
C LEU A 277 -5.33 9.49 5.52
N TYR A 278 -6.60 9.81 5.31
CA TYR A 278 -7.26 9.66 4.00
C TYR A 278 -6.59 10.53 2.93
N ASP A 279 -6.28 11.79 3.24
CA ASP A 279 -5.60 12.69 2.32
C ASP A 279 -4.20 12.15 1.95
N LEU A 280 -3.44 11.68 2.93
CA LEU A 280 -2.11 11.10 2.70
C LEU A 280 -2.16 9.81 1.87
N ILE A 281 -3.16 8.96 2.09
CA ILE A 281 -3.39 7.76 1.26
C ILE A 281 -3.72 8.18 -0.18
N ALA A 282 -4.61 9.14 -0.36
CA ALA A 282 -4.96 9.67 -1.67
C ALA A 282 -3.73 10.24 -2.40
N LEU A 283 -2.91 11.04 -1.72
CA LEU A 283 -1.66 11.59 -2.25
C LEU A 283 -0.65 10.49 -2.62
N ALA A 284 -0.52 9.46 -1.77
CA ALA A 284 0.36 8.33 -2.06
C ALA A 284 -0.04 7.58 -3.34
N LEU A 285 -1.34 7.43 -3.58
CA LEU A 285 -1.89 6.80 -4.79
C LEU A 285 -1.77 7.73 -6.01
N GLN A 286 -2.00 9.03 -5.86
CA GLN A 286 -1.89 10.02 -6.93
C GLN A 286 -0.45 10.18 -7.42
N THR A 287 0.51 10.14 -6.51
CA THR A 287 1.95 10.23 -6.83
C THR A 287 2.55 8.90 -7.29
N ASP A 288 1.75 7.83 -7.36
CA ASP A 288 2.19 6.44 -7.62
C ASP A 288 3.33 6.01 -6.68
N SER A 289 3.37 6.58 -5.47
CA SER A 289 4.31 6.17 -4.41
C SER A 289 4.00 4.76 -3.92
N THR A 290 2.74 4.39 -3.93
CA THR A 290 2.22 3.03 -3.77
C THR A 290 0.97 2.84 -4.61
N ARG A 291 0.59 1.59 -4.85
CA ARG A 291 -0.69 1.20 -5.46
C ARG A 291 -1.58 0.43 -4.50
N ILE A 292 -1.07 0.16 -3.30
CA ILE A 292 -1.78 -0.61 -2.28
C ILE A 292 -1.67 0.11 -0.95
N ALA A 293 -2.80 0.39 -0.34
CA ALA A 293 -2.87 0.95 0.99
C ALA A 293 -3.92 0.21 1.82
N THR A 294 -3.59 -0.08 3.06
CA THR A 294 -4.48 -0.68 4.04
C THR A 294 -4.54 0.21 5.25
N LEU A 295 -5.74 0.59 5.66
CA LEU A 295 -6.00 1.37 6.88
C LEU A 295 -6.86 0.56 7.82
N GLU A 296 -6.32 0.27 9.01
CA GLU A 296 -7.11 -0.29 10.10
C GLU A 296 -7.58 0.82 11.03
N ILE A 297 -8.89 0.98 11.14
CA ILE A 297 -9.52 1.86 12.12
C ILE A 297 -9.62 1.08 13.42
N ALA A 298 -8.70 1.35 14.33
CA ALA A 298 -8.60 0.66 15.60
C ALA A 298 -9.80 0.95 16.52
N GLY A 299 -10.28 -0.07 17.21
CA GLY A 299 -11.37 0.04 18.17
C GLY A 299 -10.99 0.61 19.54
N GLY A 300 -9.83 1.22 19.67
CA GLY A 300 -9.28 1.74 20.93
C GLY A 300 -9.51 3.24 21.12
N PHE A 301 -10.61 3.82 20.64
CA PHE A 301 -10.93 5.21 20.91
C PHE A 301 -11.71 5.38 22.22
N ASP A 302 -11.48 6.49 22.88
CA ASP A 302 -12.23 6.87 24.06
C ASP A 302 -13.67 7.26 23.68
N ALA A 303 -14.61 6.37 23.96
CA ALA A 303 -16.04 6.61 23.72
C ALA A 303 -16.63 7.70 24.65
N SER A 304 -15.89 8.18 25.64
CA SER A 304 -16.35 9.26 26.51
C SER A 304 -16.43 10.62 25.81
N ALA A 305 -15.84 10.73 24.62
CA ALA A 305 -15.91 11.94 23.79
C ALA A 305 -17.08 11.95 22.79
N LEU A 306 -17.90 10.89 22.76
CA LEU A 306 -19.11 10.77 21.96
C LEU A 306 -20.36 11.04 22.81
#